data_1cea4dfd22d5277af90aa34f36be8fb2
#
_entry.id   1cea4dfd22d5277af90aa34f36be8fb2
#
_cell.length_a   1.000
_cell.length_b   1.000
_cell.length_c   1.000
_cell.angle_alpha   90.00
_cell.angle_beta   90.00
_cell.angle_gamma   90.00
#
_symmetry.space_group_name_H-M   'P 1'
#
loop_
_entity.id
_entity.type
_entity.pdbx_description
1 polymer ?
#
loop_
_entity_poly.entity_id
_entity_poly.type
_entity_poly.pdbx_seq_one_letter_code
_entity_poly.pdbx_strand_id
1 'polypeptide(L)'
;FFNSRYRHQSYKNLMEAEKILREDGQFEESVTCFDYNSDGLKEYVCRMENYFAYISLISGAVQELEILKNTGNYCDNPSRVLEYDGSQEDYERGFFIDHFFTESQFEKYIKNEPAGDGVFSRIQYEEIKYSQSHHEVTLGAHAVWKPSNQKVFIRKKYIINSDGMYVQY
;
A
#
# COMPACT_ATOMS: atom_id res chain seq x y z
N PHE A 1 22.13 -2.21 4.83
CA PHE A 1 21.95 -0.81 4.38
C PHE A 1 21.89 -0.81 2.85
N PHE A 2 20.70 -0.88 2.29
CA PHE A 2 20.55 -0.64 0.86
C PHE A 2 20.69 0.86 0.61
N ASN A 3 21.74 1.24 -0.13
CA ASN A 3 21.93 2.62 -0.54
C ASN A 3 20.72 3.09 -1.36
N SER A 4 20.00 4.08 -0.87
CA SER A 4 18.79 4.62 -1.48
C SER A 4 18.99 5.04 -2.95
N ARG A 5 20.20 5.49 -3.31
CA ARG A 5 20.56 5.86 -4.68
C ARG A 5 20.51 4.66 -5.64
N TYR A 6 21.02 3.49 -5.23
CA TYR A 6 20.98 2.30 -6.08
C TYR A 6 19.56 1.77 -6.22
N ARG A 7 18.79 1.77 -5.15
CA ARG A 7 17.40 1.35 -5.15
C ARG A 7 16.56 2.24 -6.07
N HIS A 8 16.66 3.56 -5.91
CA HIS A 8 16.00 4.52 -6.79
C HIS A 8 16.40 4.34 -8.27
N GLN A 9 17.69 4.13 -8.57
CA GLN A 9 18.15 3.91 -9.95
C GLN A 9 17.62 2.59 -10.53
N SER A 10 17.49 1.54 -9.71
CA SER A 10 16.92 0.27 -10.13
C SER A 10 15.45 0.41 -10.50
N TYR A 11 14.64 1.06 -9.68
CA TYR A 11 13.24 1.36 -9.98
C TYR A 11 13.10 2.21 -11.26
N LYS A 12 13.92 3.23 -11.39
CA LYS A 12 13.92 4.06 -12.59
C LYS A 12 14.17 3.24 -13.86
N ASN A 13 15.17 2.37 -13.87
CA ASN A 13 15.49 1.54 -15.03
C ASN A 13 14.36 0.56 -15.35
N LEU A 14 13.72 -0.03 -14.34
CA LEU A 14 12.57 -0.92 -14.52
C LEU A 14 11.39 -0.17 -15.14
N MET A 15 11.07 1.02 -14.63
CA MET A 15 9.98 1.85 -15.17
C MET A 15 10.26 2.33 -16.60
N GLU A 16 11.50 2.66 -16.95
CA GLU A 16 11.86 2.99 -18.33
C GLU A 16 11.69 1.79 -19.27
N ALA A 17 12.06 0.60 -18.82
CA ALA A 17 11.81 -0.64 -19.58
C ALA A 17 10.30 -0.90 -19.75
N GLU A 18 9.50 -0.70 -18.70
CA GLU A 18 8.04 -0.84 -18.76
C GLU A 18 7.40 0.16 -19.75
N LYS A 19 7.88 1.41 -19.81
CA LYS A 19 7.43 2.38 -20.83
C LYS A 19 7.63 1.88 -22.24
N ILE A 20 8.84 1.36 -22.55
CA ILE A 20 9.17 0.83 -23.87
C ILE A 20 8.23 -0.33 -24.24
N LEU A 21 7.97 -1.23 -23.29
CA LEU A 21 7.04 -2.35 -23.51
C LEU A 21 5.61 -1.89 -23.77
N ARG A 22 5.19 -0.78 -23.17
CA ARG A 22 3.85 -0.20 -23.39
C ARG A 22 3.69 0.50 -24.73
N GLU A 23 4.78 1.05 -25.29
CA GLU A 23 4.79 1.71 -26.62
C GLU A 23 4.53 0.74 -27.76
N ASP A 24 4.77 -0.57 -27.59
CA ASP A 24 4.48 -1.60 -28.61
C ASP A 24 2.98 -1.82 -28.89
N GLY A 25 2.09 -1.05 -28.26
CA GLY A 25 0.66 -0.96 -28.57
C GLY A 25 -0.19 -2.15 -28.13
N GLN A 26 0.34 -3.06 -27.32
CA GLN A 26 -0.40 -4.20 -26.75
C GLN A 26 -0.76 -4.02 -25.27
N PHE A 27 -0.52 -2.84 -24.72
CA PHE A 27 -0.84 -2.57 -23.31
C PHE A 27 -2.35 -2.38 -23.12
N GLU A 28 -2.90 -3.13 -22.18
CA GLU A 28 -4.28 -2.98 -21.70
C GLU A 28 -4.26 -2.73 -20.20
N GLU A 29 -5.05 -1.77 -19.76
CA GLU A 29 -5.25 -1.51 -18.33
C GLU A 29 -5.90 -2.71 -17.66
N SER A 30 -5.40 -3.06 -16.50
CA SER A 30 -5.91 -4.21 -15.77
C SER A 30 -5.75 -4.09 -14.27
N VAL A 31 -6.70 -4.68 -13.55
CA VAL A 31 -6.56 -5.02 -12.14
C VAL A 31 -6.67 -6.52 -12.03
N THR A 32 -5.61 -7.19 -11.61
CA THR A 32 -5.54 -8.65 -11.46
C THR A 32 -5.30 -9.03 -10.02
N CYS A 33 -5.72 -10.24 -9.63
CA CYS A 33 -5.63 -10.70 -8.24
C CYS A 33 -4.85 -12.01 -8.19
N PHE A 34 -3.65 -11.98 -7.63
CA PHE A 34 -2.80 -13.16 -7.43
C PHE A 34 -1.74 -12.88 -6.35
N ASP A 35 -1.06 -13.91 -5.88
CA ASP A 35 0.08 -13.79 -4.95
C ASP A 35 1.29 -13.24 -5.72
N TYR A 36 1.47 -11.93 -5.64
CA TYR A 36 2.48 -11.18 -6.41
C TYR A 36 3.87 -11.27 -5.79
N ASN A 37 3.93 -11.20 -4.46
CA ASN A 37 5.18 -11.15 -3.69
C ASN A 37 5.62 -12.53 -3.17
N SER A 38 4.81 -13.59 -3.40
CA SER A 38 5.04 -14.97 -2.97
C SER A 38 5.04 -15.15 -1.44
N ASP A 39 4.20 -14.39 -0.73
CA ASP A 39 4.02 -14.51 0.72
C ASP A 39 2.85 -15.43 1.11
N GLY A 40 2.11 -15.96 0.12
CA GLY A 40 0.95 -16.84 0.28
C GLY A 40 -0.38 -16.08 0.37
N LEU A 41 -0.37 -14.77 0.32
CA LEU A 41 -1.56 -13.93 0.22
C LEU A 41 -1.73 -13.41 -1.20
N LYS A 42 -2.92 -12.93 -1.52
CA LYS A 42 -3.18 -12.34 -2.83
C LYS A 42 -3.10 -10.82 -2.74
N GLU A 43 -2.48 -10.21 -3.75
CA GLU A 43 -2.53 -8.77 -3.97
C GLU A 43 -3.41 -8.45 -5.17
N TYR A 44 -3.92 -7.22 -5.19
CA TYR A 44 -4.57 -6.64 -6.36
C TYR A 44 -3.55 -5.80 -7.10
N VAL A 45 -3.05 -6.34 -8.21
CA VAL A 45 -2.05 -5.69 -9.05
C VAL A 45 -2.74 -4.82 -10.08
N CYS A 46 -2.48 -3.52 -10.00
CA CYS A 46 -3.08 -2.48 -10.82
C CYS A 46 -2.07 -2.00 -11.86
N ARG A 47 -2.29 -2.34 -13.13
CA ARG A 47 -1.50 -1.89 -14.26
C ARG A 47 -2.33 -0.88 -15.04
N MET A 48 -2.09 0.41 -14.80
CA MET A 48 -2.79 1.52 -15.44
C MET A 48 -1.88 2.24 -16.41
N GLU A 49 -2.42 3.01 -17.33
CA GLU A 49 -1.64 3.73 -18.34
C GLU A 49 -0.50 4.55 -17.72
N ASN A 50 -0.78 5.27 -16.64
CA ASN A 50 0.15 6.22 -16.03
C ASN A 50 0.91 5.70 -14.82
N TYR A 51 0.51 4.54 -14.25
CA TYR A 51 1.12 4.02 -13.04
C TYR A 51 0.97 2.50 -12.92
N PHE A 52 1.81 1.96 -12.05
CA PHE A 52 1.69 0.62 -11.49
C PHE A 52 1.50 0.73 -9.98
N ALA A 53 0.64 -0.10 -9.43
CA ALA A 53 0.46 -0.21 -7.99
C ALA A 53 0.03 -1.63 -7.60
N TYR A 54 0.25 -2.02 -6.34
CA TYR A 54 -0.47 -3.14 -5.79
C TYR A 54 -1.08 -2.83 -4.43
N ILE A 55 -2.25 -3.43 -4.17
CA ILE A 55 -2.98 -3.32 -2.92
C ILE A 55 -2.83 -4.65 -2.20
N SER A 56 -2.24 -4.64 -1.01
CA SER A 56 -2.10 -5.83 -0.16
C SER A 56 -3.34 -6.03 0.71
N LEU A 57 -3.64 -7.27 1.04
CA LEU A 57 -4.62 -7.61 2.07
C LEU A 57 -4.12 -7.26 3.48
N ILE A 58 -2.81 -7.24 3.70
CA ILE A 58 -2.25 -6.74 4.97
C ILE A 58 -2.47 -5.24 5.05
N SER A 59 -3.07 -4.76 6.11
CA SER A 59 -3.50 -3.36 6.32
C SER A 59 -4.50 -2.84 5.27
N GLY A 60 -4.86 -3.65 4.27
CA GLY A 60 -5.61 -3.19 3.11
C GLY A 60 -4.97 -1.96 2.47
N ALA A 61 -3.66 -1.93 2.35
CA ALA A 61 -2.85 -0.77 1.96
C ALA A 61 -2.29 -0.90 0.54
N VAL A 62 -1.98 0.24 -0.08
CA VAL A 62 -1.18 0.29 -1.31
C VAL A 62 0.28 0.24 -0.91
N GLN A 63 0.96 -0.87 -1.18
CA GLN A 63 2.36 -1.10 -0.77
C GLN A 63 3.36 -0.78 -1.87
N GLU A 64 2.91 -0.69 -3.12
CA GLU A 64 3.71 -0.25 -4.25
C GLU A 64 2.95 0.81 -5.03
N LEU A 65 3.61 1.90 -5.41
CA LEU A 65 3.08 2.93 -6.29
C LEU A 65 4.19 3.52 -7.14
N GLU A 66 4.22 3.14 -8.40
CA GLU A 66 5.17 3.61 -9.39
C GLU A 66 4.46 4.54 -10.38
N ILE A 67 4.91 5.78 -10.47
CA ILE A 67 4.39 6.76 -11.44
C ILE A 67 5.31 6.80 -12.65
N LEU A 68 4.83 6.34 -13.78
CA LEU A 68 5.64 6.17 -14.99
C LEU A 68 6.18 7.49 -15.55
N LYS A 69 5.39 8.54 -15.51
CA LYS A 69 5.77 9.85 -16.07
C LYS A 69 7.09 10.38 -15.52
N ASN A 70 7.32 10.27 -14.23
CA ASN A 70 8.52 10.77 -13.55
C ASN A 70 9.46 9.66 -13.07
N THR A 71 9.15 8.40 -13.42
CA THR A 71 9.92 7.23 -12.99
C THR A 71 10.20 7.16 -11.50
N GLY A 72 9.17 7.49 -10.71
CA GLY A 72 9.25 7.55 -9.25
C GLY A 72 8.44 6.44 -8.59
N ASN A 73 9.08 5.70 -7.69
CA ASN A 73 8.41 4.82 -6.76
C ASN A 73 8.11 5.58 -5.46
N TYR A 74 6.84 5.71 -5.12
CA TYR A 74 6.38 6.51 -3.97
C TYR A 74 6.21 5.71 -2.69
N CYS A 75 6.32 4.38 -2.76
CA CYS A 75 6.34 3.49 -1.59
C CYS A 75 7.76 3.10 -1.17
N ASP A 76 8.79 3.43 -1.96
CA ASP A 76 10.21 3.17 -1.62
C ASP A 76 10.71 4.12 -0.52
N ASN A 77 10.06 4.08 0.64
CA ASN A 77 10.37 4.92 1.77
C ASN A 77 11.10 4.14 2.88
N PRO A 78 12.11 4.76 3.53
CA PRO A 78 12.69 4.18 4.73
C PRO A 78 11.67 4.17 5.88
N SER A 79 11.95 3.42 6.93
CA SER A 79 11.14 3.44 8.15
C SER A 79 10.89 4.86 8.66
N ARG A 80 9.69 5.15 9.15
CA ARG A 80 9.33 6.45 9.73
C ARG A 80 10.16 6.76 10.98
N VAL A 81 10.42 5.74 11.77
CA VAL A 81 11.27 5.84 12.97
C VAL A 81 12.71 5.51 12.58
N LEU A 82 13.65 6.40 12.88
CA LEU A 82 15.05 6.16 12.62
C LEU A 82 15.55 5.00 13.47
N GLU A 83 16.29 4.07 12.87
CA GLU A 83 16.77 2.82 13.48
C GLU A 83 17.84 3.02 14.57
N TYR A 84 17.91 4.17 15.22
CA TYR A 84 18.96 4.48 16.18
C TYR A 84 18.93 3.63 17.47
N ASP A 85 17.75 3.11 17.82
CA ASP A 85 17.53 2.33 19.03
C ASP A 85 17.07 0.88 18.77
N GLY A 86 17.06 0.46 17.49
CA GLY A 86 16.55 -0.85 17.08
C GLY A 86 15.02 -0.96 17.06
N SER A 87 14.29 0.14 17.28
CA SER A 87 12.85 0.16 17.16
C SER A 87 12.46 0.35 15.69
N GLN A 88 12.13 -0.73 15.01
CA GLN A 88 11.47 -0.69 13.70
C GLN A 88 9.96 -0.63 13.87
N GLU A 89 9.27 0.08 12.96
CA GLU A 89 7.85 -0.18 12.75
C GLU A 89 7.72 -1.62 12.28
N ASP A 90 6.87 -2.39 12.93
CA ASP A 90 6.69 -3.80 12.61
C ASP A 90 5.50 -4.04 11.69
N TYR A 91 5.21 -3.08 10.81
CA TYR A 91 4.30 -3.18 9.68
C TYR A 91 4.92 -2.51 8.44
N GLU A 92 4.56 -3.01 7.28
CA GLU A 92 5.02 -2.49 6.02
C GLU A 92 4.41 -1.12 5.73
N ARG A 93 5.21 -0.22 5.19
CA ARG A 93 4.75 1.11 4.80
C ARG A 93 4.01 1.07 3.49
N GLY A 94 3.06 1.99 3.37
CA GLY A 94 2.26 2.15 2.17
C GLY A 94 1.30 3.33 2.32
N PHE A 95 0.48 3.53 1.31
CA PHE A 95 -0.60 4.50 1.38
C PHE A 95 -1.86 3.86 1.96
N PHE A 96 -2.66 4.66 2.65
CA PHE A 96 -3.96 4.26 3.20
C PHE A 96 -3.87 3.20 4.31
N ILE A 97 -2.79 3.20 5.09
CA ILE A 97 -2.71 2.40 6.30
C ILE A 97 -3.54 3.08 7.39
N ASP A 98 -4.42 2.32 8.03
CA ASP A 98 -5.30 2.86 9.07
C ASP A 98 -4.70 2.65 10.45
N HIS A 99 -4.69 3.72 11.21
CA HIS A 99 -4.24 3.71 12.60
C HIS A 99 -5.35 4.21 13.52
N PHE A 100 -5.71 3.39 14.48
CA PHE A 100 -6.53 3.80 15.61
C PHE A 100 -5.63 3.97 16.82
N PHE A 101 -5.25 5.18 17.10
CA PHE A 101 -4.36 5.53 18.19
C PHE A 101 -5.12 6.11 19.38
N THR A 102 -4.60 5.87 20.59
CA THR A 102 -4.89 6.73 21.75
C THR A 102 -4.22 8.09 21.53
N GLU A 103 -4.63 9.09 22.29
CA GLU A 103 -4.03 10.42 22.25
C GLU A 103 -2.49 10.37 22.43
N SER A 104 -2.03 9.63 23.42
CA SER A 104 -0.60 9.48 23.69
C SER A 104 0.18 8.76 22.54
N GLN A 105 -0.46 7.81 21.89
CA GLN A 105 0.13 7.15 20.70
C GLN A 105 0.18 8.11 19.51
N PHE A 106 -0.88 8.90 19.31
CA PHE A 106 -0.92 9.90 18.25
C PHE A 106 0.15 10.98 18.45
N GLU A 107 0.35 11.46 19.68
CA GLU A 107 1.42 12.42 19.99
C GLU A 107 2.82 11.87 19.66
N LYS A 108 3.09 10.60 19.96
CA LYS A 108 4.33 9.93 19.57
C LYS A 108 4.45 9.83 18.04
N TYR A 109 3.36 9.43 17.39
CA TYR A 109 3.32 9.28 15.94
C TYR A 109 3.69 10.56 15.20
N ILE A 110 3.13 11.71 15.58
CA ILE A 110 3.45 13.01 14.94
C ILE A 110 4.87 13.51 15.25
N LYS A 111 5.49 13.02 16.33
CA LYS A 111 6.89 13.32 16.67
C LYS A 111 7.90 12.37 16.01
N ASN A 112 7.45 11.44 15.18
CA ASN A 112 8.24 10.35 14.63
C ASN A 112 8.88 9.44 15.69
N GLU A 113 8.23 9.28 16.82
CA GLU A 113 8.60 8.35 17.89
C GLU A 113 7.83 7.03 17.72
N PRO A 114 8.32 5.91 18.29
CA PRO A 114 7.59 4.65 18.29
C PRO A 114 6.22 4.79 18.99
N ALA A 115 5.16 4.67 18.21
CA ALA A 115 3.77 4.83 18.69
C ALA A 115 3.04 3.49 18.89
N GLY A 116 3.68 2.39 18.51
CA GLY A 116 3.02 1.11 18.35
C GLY A 116 2.28 1.01 17.01
N ASP A 117 1.66 -0.13 16.80
CA ASP A 117 1.11 -0.52 15.49
C ASP A 117 -0.28 0.03 15.19
N GLY A 118 -0.93 0.76 16.00
CA GLY A 118 -2.34 1.09 15.75
C GLY A 118 -3.18 -0.17 15.38
N VAL A 119 -4.47 -0.16 15.60
CA VAL A 119 -5.24 -1.42 15.53
C VAL A 119 -5.28 -2.05 14.14
N PHE A 120 -5.34 -1.25 13.07
CA PHE A 120 -5.55 -1.77 11.71
C PHE A 120 -4.29 -1.87 10.84
N SER A 121 -3.14 -1.39 11.32
CA SER A 121 -1.90 -1.35 10.53
C SER A 121 -1.27 -2.71 10.21
N ARG A 122 -1.72 -3.79 10.86
CA ARG A 122 -1.23 -5.16 10.66
C ARG A 122 -2.32 -6.19 10.40
N ILE A 123 -3.58 -5.76 10.47
CA ILE A 123 -4.70 -6.69 10.31
C ILE A 123 -4.79 -7.08 8.85
N GLN A 124 -5.00 -8.37 8.62
CA GLN A 124 -5.39 -8.85 7.31
C GLN A 124 -6.84 -8.46 7.04
N TYR A 125 -7.06 -7.77 5.93
CA TYR A 125 -8.37 -7.45 5.40
C TYR A 125 -8.91 -8.62 4.58
N GLU A 126 -10.21 -8.77 4.56
CA GLU A 126 -10.93 -9.75 3.75
C GLU A 126 -11.48 -9.09 2.50
N GLU A 127 -11.46 -9.80 1.37
CA GLU A 127 -12.15 -9.36 0.17
C GLU A 127 -13.67 -9.40 0.40
N ILE A 128 -14.33 -8.26 0.29
CA ILE A 128 -15.80 -8.17 0.26
C ILE A 128 -16.30 -8.27 -1.17
N LYS A 129 -15.63 -7.59 -2.10
CA LYS A 129 -15.99 -7.58 -3.51
C LYS A 129 -14.79 -7.21 -4.36
N TYR A 130 -14.62 -7.93 -5.46
CA TYR A 130 -13.67 -7.60 -6.50
C TYR A 130 -14.39 -7.58 -7.86
N SER A 131 -14.08 -6.57 -8.68
CA SER A 131 -14.60 -6.45 -10.04
C SER A 131 -13.46 -6.04 -10.97
N GLN A 132 -12.96 -7.00 -11.73
CA GLN A 132 -11.92 -6.77 -12.72
C GLN A 132 -12.39 -5.79 -13.81
N SER A 133 -13.63 -5.97 -14.31
CA SER A 133 -14.18 -5.15 -15.40
C SER A 133 -14.47 -3.69 -15.02
N HIS A 134 -14.65 -3.41 -13.72
CA HIS A 134 -14.88 -2.06 -13.22
C HIS A 134 -13.65 -1.49 -12.50
N HIS A 135 -12.57 -2.28 -12.41
CA HIS A 135 -11.36 -1.93 -11.66
C HIS A 135 -11.68 -1.47 -10.22
N GLU A 136 -12.51 -2.25 -9.54
CA GLU A 136 -12.93 -1.96 -8.16
C GLU A 136 -12.57 -3.10 -7.21
N VAL A 137 -12.03 -2.75 -6.04
CA VAL A 137 -11.74 -3.68 -4.95
C VAL A 137 -12.37 -3.14 -3.67
N THR A 138 -13.14 -3.96 -2.98
CA THR A 138 -13.69 -3.62 -1.65
C THR A 138 -13.17 -4.59 -0.63
N LEU A 139 -12.49 -4.07 0.37
CA LEU A 139 -11.89 -4.80 1.47
C LEU A 139 -12.56 -4.42 2.79
N GLY A 140 -12.57 -5.34 3.74
CA GLY A 140 -13.08 -5.10 5.08
C GLY A 140 -12.26 -5.77 6.15
N ALA A 141 -12.18 -5.15 7.32
CA ALA A 141 -11.52 -5.73 8.49
C ALA A 141 -12.27 -5.43 9.77
N HIS A 142 -12.27 -6.39 10.68
CA HIS A 142 -12.80 -6.26 12.02
C HIS A 142 -11.67 -6.21 13.05
N ALA A 143 -11.81 -5.32 14.02
CA ALA A 143 -10.89 -5.24 15.15
C ALA A 143 -11.61 -4.87 16.43
N VAL A 144 -10.89 -5.00 17.55
CA VAL A 144 -11.35 -4.50 18.86
C VAL A 144 -10.47 -3.32 19.25
N TRP A 145 -11.08 -2.17 19.45
CA TRP A 145 -10.43 -1.00 20.02
C TRP A 145 -10.23 -1.20 21.52
N LYS A 146 -9.02 -1.62 21.89
CA LYS A 146 -8.70 -2.04 23.27
C LYS A 146 -9.05 -1.03 24.35
N PRO A 147 -8.82 0.30 24.19
CA PRO A 147 -9.13 1.28 25.25
C PRO A 147 -10.59 1.30 25.69
N SER A 148 -11.53 1.05 24.80
CA SER A 148 -12.96 1.01 25.10
C SER A 148 -13.59 -0.37 24.93
N ASN A 149 -12.80 -1.37 24.53
CA ASN A 149 -13.27 -2.72 24.19
C ASN A 149 -14.40 -2.75 23.13
N GLN A 150 -14.39 -1.75 22.24
CA GLN A 150 -15.39 -1.63 21.19
C GLN A 150 -14.97 -2.40 19.93
N LYS A 151 -15.93 -3.08 19.33
CA LYS A 151 -15.73 -3.68 18.00
C LYS A 151 -15.81 -2.58 16.95
N VAL A 152 -14.81 -2.54 16.08
CA VAL A 152 -14.70 -1.60 14.97
C VAL A 152 -14.64 -2.41 13.68
N PHE A 153 -15.35 -1.95 12.67
CA PHE A 153 -15.26 -2.47 11.31
C PHE A 153 -14.86 -1.35 10.37
N ILE A 154 -13.82 -1.58 9.57
CA ILE A 154 -13.42 -0.69 8.47
C ILE A 154 -13.74 -1.38 7.16
N ARG A 155 -14.32 -0.62 6.25
CA ARG A 155 -14.49 -1.01 4.85
C ARG A 155 -13.80 0.03 3.97
N LYS A 156 -12.94 -0.43 3.08
CA LYS A 156 -12.28 0.37 2.05
C LYS A 156 -12.74 -0.05 0.68
N LYS A 157 -13.21 0.88 -0.13
CA LYS A 157 -13.47 0.65 -1.54
C LYS A 157 -12.45 1.41 -2.37
N TYR A 158 -11.63 0.67 -3.12
CA TYR A 158 -10.71 1.19 -4.11
C TYR A 158 -11.41 1.28 -5.46
N ILE A 159 -11.31 2.45 -6.10
CA ILE A 159 -11.75 2.72 -7.46
C ILE A 159 -10.51 3.15 -8.23
N ILE A 160 -10.14 2.37 -9.23
CA ILE A 160 -8.85 2.43 -9.90
C ILE A 160 -9.09 2.82 -11.36
N ASN A 161 -8.45 3.87 -11.84
CA ASN A 161 -8.54 4.30 -13.24
C ASN A 161 -7.20 4.89 -13.70
N SER A 162 -7.10 5.26 -14.99
CA SER A 162 -5.88 5.79 -15.62
C SER A 162 -5.30 7.02 -14.92
N ASP A 163 -6.17 7.86 -14.32
CA ASP A 163 -5.77 9.13 -13.70
C ASP A 163 -5.31 8.97 -12.24
N GLY A 164 -5.68 7.86 -11.61
CA GLY A 164 -5.31 7.60 -10.23
C GLY A 164 -6.20 6.59 -9.51
N MET A 165 -5.98 6.51 -8.22
CA MET A 165 -6.68 5.60 -7.32
C MET A 165 -7.44 6.41 -6.26
N TYR A 166 -8.72 6.12 -6.09
CA TYR A 166 -9.60 6.72 -5.09
C TYR A 166 -9.94 5.68 -4.03
N VAL A 167 -9.96 6.11 -2.78
CA VAL A 167 -10.33 5.26 -1.66
C VAL A 167 -11.52 5.86 -0.92
N GLN A 168 -12.57 5.07 -0.76
CA GLN A 168 -13.76 5.43 0.02
C GLN A 168 -13.82 4.57 1.27
N TYR A 169 -14.11 5.20 2.39
CA TYR A 169 -14.29 4.56 3.69
C TYR A 169 -15.78 4.53 4.07
#